data_7b6d4a0d9f46492c8e9cc420c2edda2e
#
_entry.id   7b6d4a0d9f46492c8e9cc420c2edda2e
#
_cell.length_a   1.000
_cell.length_b   1.000
_cell.length_c   1.000
_cell.angle_alpha   90.00
_cell.angle_beta   90.00
_cell.angle_gamma   90.00
#
_symmetry.space_group_name_H-M   'P 1'
#
loop_
_entity.id
_entity.type
_entity.pdbx_description
1 polymer ?
#
loop_
_entity_poly.entity_id
_entity_poly.type
_entity_poly.pdbx_seq_one_letter_code
_entity_poly.pdbx_strand_id
1 'polypeptide(L)'
;MSSLAQFFIKNGHTVGGYDLNLSEITEKLNDLGARISNNDSLKSIPDVFKKNKNTLVIYTPAVPQDLAIIKFFKKKKFTIKKRAEVLGEISNGKKCIAVAGTHGKTSTSVLLSHILLESGKKITSFVG
;
A
#
# COMPACT_ATOMS: atom_id res chain seq x y z
N MET A 1 2.67 -4.65 -0.23
CA MET A 1 2.30 -3.18 -0.29
C MET A 1 1.87 -2.73 -1.68
N SER A 2 2.36 -3.34 -2.75
CA SER A 2 2.11 -2.92 -4.15
C SER A 2 0.62 -2.82 -4.54
N SER A 3 -0.21 -3.80 -4.18
CA SER A 3 -1.65 -3.78 -4.47
C SER A 3 -2.38 -2.59 -3.82
N LEU A 4 -1.97 -2.20 -2.61
CA LEU A 4 -2.53 -1.05 -1.92
C LEU A 4 -2.08 0.27 -2.56
N ALA A 5 -0.81 0.36 -2.96
CA ALA A 5 -0.28 1.51 -3.70
C ALA A 5 -1.03 1.71 -5.02
N GLN A 6 -1.21 0.63 -5.81
CA GLN A 6 -2.00 0.67 -7.04
C GLN A 6 -3.45 1.12 -6.81
N PHE A 7 -4.07 0.64 -5.74
CA PHE A 7 -5.43 1.07 -5.38
C PHE A 7 -5.51 2.58 -5.17
N PHE A 8 -4.59 3.16 -4.40
CA PHE A 8 -4.57 4.61 -4.17
C PHE A 8 -4.27 5.41 -5.44
N ILE A 9 -3.32 4.96 -6.27
CA ILE A 9 -3.03 5.61 -7.56
C ILE A 9 -4.27 5.63 -8.45
N LYS A 10 -4.96 4.49 -8.60
CA LYS A 10 -6.19 4.37 -9.40
C LYS A 10 -7.33 5.25 -8.88
N ASN A 11 -7.32 5.58 -7.59
CA ASN A 11 -8.29 6.51 -6.98
C ASN A 11 -7.80 7.97 -6.97
N GLY A 12 -6.78 8.32 -7.75
CA GLY A 12 -6.32 9.69 -7.94
C GLY A 12 -5.42 10.24 -6.84
N HIS A 13 -4.90 9.39 -5.94
CA HIS A 13 -3.99 9.83 -4.91
C HIS A 13 -2.54 9.82 -5.41
N THR A 14 -1.76 10.82 -4.99
CA THR A 14 -0.30 10.79 -5.17
C THR A 14 0.30 9.79 -4.19
N VAL A 15 1.09 8.86 -4.69
CA VAL A 15 1.70 7.80 -3.89
C VAL A 15 3.22 7.91 -3.93
N GLY A 16 3.84 7.77 -2.77
CA GLY A 16 5.28 7.59 -2.63
C GLY A 16 5.56 6.44 -1.69
N GLY A 17 6.74 5.88 -1.79
CA GLY A 17 7.11 4.75 -0.96
C GLY A 17 8.62 4.61 -0.75
N TYR A 18 8.93 3.83 0.26
CA TYR A 18 10.28 3.35 0.54
C TYR A 18 10.28 1.82 0.44
N ASP A 19 11.21 1.28 -0.31
CA ASP A 19 11.48 -0.15 -0.34
C ASP A 19 12.99 -0.36 -0.40
N LEU A 20 13.52 -1.19 0.49
CA LEU A 20 14.96 -1.46 0.55
C LEU A 20 15.46 -2.08 -0.76
N ASN A 21 14.65 -2.94 -1.37
CA ASN A 21 14.98 -3.68 -2.58
C ASN A 21 14.12 -3.20 -3.75
N LEU A 22 14.74 -2.52 -4.70
CA LEU A 22 14.08 -2.20 -5.97
C LEU A 22 13.86 -3.49 -6.77
N SER A 23 12.68 -3.64 -7.34
CA SER A 23 12.25 -4.82 -8.07
C SER A 23 11.37 -4.40 -9.25
N GLU A 24 11.07 -5.32 -10.15
CA GLU A 24 10.10 -5.08 -11.24
C GLU A 24 8.75 -4.54 -10.72
N ILE A 25 8.37 -4.91 -9.49
CA ILE A 25 7.14 -4.41 -8.86
C ILE A 25 7.26 -2.92 -8.56
N THR A 26 8.42 -2.48 -8.04
CA THR A 26 8.66 -1.06 -7.75
C THR A 26 8.78 -0.23 -9.03
N GLU A 27 9.36 -0.79 -10.10
CA GLU A 27 9.41 -0.17 -11.42
C GLU A 27 8.01 0.02 -11.99
N LYS A 28 7.18 -1.01 -11.98
CA LYS A 28 5.76 -0.91 -12.40
C LYS A 28 4.97 0.12 -11.61
N LEU A 29 5.25 0.30 -10.32
CA LEU A 29 4.62 1.34 -9.51
C LEU A 29 5.09 2.74 -9.93
N ASN A 30 6.37 2.90 -10.25
CA ASN A 30 6.91 4.16 -10.77
C ASN A 30 6.28 4.51 -12.13
N ASP A 31 6.12 3.54 -13.03
CA ASP A 31 5.43 3.71 -14.32
C ASP A 31 3.97 4.15 -14.15
N LEU A 32 3.32 3.72 -13.08
CA LEU A 32 1.98 4.14 -12.68
C LEU A 32 1.95 5.52 -11.99
N GLY A 33 3.10 6.17 -11.84
CA GLY A 33 3.20 7.51 -11.26
C GLY A 33 3.51 7.55 -9.76
N ALA A 34 3.85 6.42 -9.13
CA ALA A 34 4.39 6.43 -7.78
C ALA A 34 5.81 7.00 -7.77
N ARG A 35 6.28 7.38 -6.57
CA ARG A 35 7.66 7.81 -6.35
C ARG A 35 8.29 6.92 -5.30
N ILE A 36 8.96 5.86 -5.75
CA ILE A 36 9.59 4.85 -4.87
C ILE A 36 11.08 5.15 -4.74
N SER A 37 11.57 5.14 -3.50
CA SER A 37 12.99 5.32 -3.17
C SER A 37 13.48 4.15 -2.32
N ASN A 38 14.74 3.76 -2.50
CA ASN A 38 15.44 2.79 -1.64
C ASN A 38 16.34 3.46 -0.61
N ASN A 39 16.30 4.78 -0.53
CA ASN A 39 17.13 5.54 0.41
C ASN A 39 16.32 6.00 1.62
N ASP A 40 16.69 5.53 2.83
CA ASP A 40 16.11 6.01 4.10
C ASP A 40 16.71 7.34 4.50
N SER A 41 16.38 8.39 3.77
CA SER A 41 16.78 9.75 4.12
C SER A 41 15.63 10.74 4.01
N LEU A 42 15.67 11.81 4.76
CA LEU A 42 14.68 12.88 4.67
C LEU A 42 14.69 13.59 3.31
N LYS A 43 15.81 13.52 2.59
CA LYS A 43 15.95 14.12 1.25
C LYS A 43 15.19 13.29 0.20
N SER A 44 15.05 11.99 0.42
CA SER A 44 14.32 11.10 -0.51
C SER A 44 12.80 11.24 -0.43
N ILE A 45 12.28 11.88 0.64
CA ILE A 45 10.85 12.13 0.77
C ILE A 45 10.49 13.35 -0.09
N PRO A 46 9.63 13.22 -1.12
CA PRO A 46 9.15 14.35 -1.90
C PRO A 46 8.44 15.39 -1.02
N ASP A 47 8.65 16.67 -1.34
CA ASP A 47 8.11 17.77 -0.53
C ASP A 47 6.59 17.78 -0.43
N VAL A 48 5.90 17.26 -1.44
CA VAL A 48 4.45 17.13 -1.42
C VAL A 48 3.96 16.32 -0.22
N PHE A 49 4.71 15.30 0.23
CA PHE A 49 4.35 14.50 1.39
C PHE A 49 4.77 15.12 2.72
N LYS A 50 5.81 15.96 2.72
CA LYS A 50 6.29 16.65 3.93
C LYS A 50 5.40 17.81 4.36
N LYS A 51 4.79 18.49 3.40
CA LYS A 51 4.03 19.74 3.59
C LYS A 51 2.53 19.51 3.72
N ASN A 52 2.01 18.46 3.12
CA ASN A 52 0.57 18.18 3.11
C ASN A 52 0.16 17.41 4.36
N LYS A 53 -0.59 18.06 5.26
CA LYS A 53 -1.12 17.42 6.48
C LYS A 53 -2.09 16.26 6.21
N ASN A 54 -2.64 16.18 5.00
CA ASN A 54 -3.50 15.07 4.57
C ASN A 54 -2.70 13.84 4.11
N THR A 55 -1.38 13.85 4.24
CA THR A 55 -0.55 12.68 3.95
C THR A 55 -0.84 11.57 4.95
N LEU A 56 -1.26 10.41 4.46
CA LEU A 56 -1.40 9.18 5.21
C LEU A 56 -0.14 8.33 5.02
N VAL A 57 0.49 7.95 6.10
CA VAL A 57 1.64 7.04 6.10
C VAL A 57 1.16 5.62 6.42
N ILE A 58 1.48 4.69 5.54
CA ILE A 58 1.07 3.28 5.69
C ILE A 58 2.33 2.42 5.79
N TYR A 59 2.38 1.56 6.79
CA TYR A 59 3.52 0.67 6.99
C TYR A 59 3.09 -0.77 7.28
N THR A 60 4.03 -1.71 7.11
CA THR A 60 3.87 -3.10 7.57
C THR A 60 4.72 -3.33 8.82
N PRO A 61 4.37 -4.27 9.69
CA PRO A 61 5.17 -4.61 10.88
C PRO A 61 6.61 -5.04 10.58
N ALA A 62 6.89 -5.49 9.35
CA ALA A 62 8.23 -5.87 8.91
C ALA A 62 9.18 -4.68 8.73
N VAL A 63 8.63 -3.45 8.63
CA VAL A 63 9.44 -2.23 8.49
C VAL A 63 10.03 -1.83 9.84
N PRO A 64 11.36 -1.66 9.95
CA PRO A 64 11.98 -1.18 11.18
C PRO A 64 11.42 0.18 11.62
N GLN A 65 11.07 0.29 12.91
CA GLN A 65 10.44 1.50 13.45
C GLN A 65 11.43 2.65 13.65
N ASP A 66 12.71 2.39 13.51
CA ASP A 66 13.82 3.33 13.65
C ASP A 66 14.23 4.02 12.35
N LEU A 67 13.62 3.66 11.21
CA LEU A 67 13.84 4.33 9.93
C LEU A 67 13.65 5.85 10.04
N ALA A 68 14.55 6.61 9.41
CA ALA A 68 14.52 8.07 9.44
C ALA A 68 13.19 8.61 8.88
N ILE A 69 12.66 7.99 7.84
CA ILE A 69 11.37 8.33 7.22
C ILE A 69 10.23 8.17 8.24
N ILE A 70 10.16 7.04 8.95
CA ILE A 70 9.11 6.78 9.95
C ILE A 70 9.22 7.76 11.12
N LYS A 71 10.44 7.97 11.64
CA LYS A 71 10.70 8.94 12.72
C LYS A 71 10.26 10.36 12.34
N PHE A 72 10.53 10.78 11.11
CA PHE A 72 10.12 12.10 10.62
C PHE A 72 8.60 12.27 10.68
N PHE A 73 7.84 11.34 10.10
CA PHE A 73 6.39 11.44 10.06
C PHE A 73 5.77 11.34 11.47
N LYS A 74 6.31 10.50 12.35
CA LYS A 74 5.90 10.44 13.77
C LYS A 74 6.15 11.77 14.48
N LYS A 75 7.35 12.33 14.37
CA LYS A 75 7.72 13.61 15.00
C LYS A 75 6.82 14.76 14.52
N LYS A 76 6.45 14.75 13.26
CA LYS A 76 5.57 15.78 12.65
C LYS A 76 4.08 15.51 12.86
N LYS A 77 3.71 14.45 13.63
CA LYS A 77 2.33 14.08 13.97
C LYS A 77 1.44 13.82 12.73
N PHE A 78 1.99 13.20 11.70
CA PHE A 78 1.20 12.70 10.58
C PHE A 78 0.37 11.49 10.97
N THR A 79 -0.73 11.26 10.26
CA THR A 79 -1.52 10.04 10.44
C THR A 79 -0.72 8.84 9.93
N ILE A 80 -0.46 7.89 10.83
CA ILE A 80 0.30 6.67 10.52
C ILE A 80 -0.57 5.47 10.87
N LYS A 81 -0.76 4.57 9.90
CA LYS A 81 -1.59 3.37 10.05
C LYS A 81 -0.87 2.12 9.56
N LYS A 82 -1.21 0.98 10.14
CA LYS A 82 -0.78 -0.31 9.62
C LYS A 82 -1.56 -0.65 8.34
N ARG A 83 -0.92 -1.41 7.44
CA ARG A 83 -1.58 -1.91 6.22
C ARG A 83 -2.93 -2.58 6.51
N ALA A 84 -3.00 -3.40 7.57
CA ALA A 84 -4.23 -4.10 7.94
C ALA A 84 -5.37 -3.14 8.34
N GLU A 85 -5.06 -2.07 9.05
CA GLU A 85 -6.04 -1.04 9.44
C GLU A 85 -6.63 -0.35 8.20
N VAL A 86 -5.76 0.03 7.26
CA VAL A 86 -6.19 0.68 6.01
C VAL A 86 -7.03 -0.26 5.14
N LEU A 87 -6.66 -1.54 5.04
CA LEU A 87 -7.47 -2.53 4.33
C LEU A 87 -8.84 -2.71 4.99
N GLY A 88 -8.89 -2.73 6.33
CA GLY A 88 -10.16 -2.76 7.08
C GLY A 88 -11.03 -1.55 6.75
N GLU A 89 -10.46 -0.34 6.72
CA GLU A 89 -11.20 0.88 6.36
C GLU A 89 -11.70 0.86 4.92
N ILE A 90 -10.90 0.40 3.96
CA ILE A 90 -11.29 0.28 2.54
C ILE A 90 -12.45 -0.72 2.37
N SER A 91 -12.46 -1.80 3.15
CA SER A 91 -13.50 -2.84 3.09
C SER A 91 -14.76 -2.49 3.88
N ASN A 92 -14.69 -1.52 4.79
CA ASN A 92 -15.83 -1.13 5.62
C ASN A 92 -16.99 -0.62 4.75
N GLY A 93 -18.19 -1.09 5.05
CA GLY A 93 -19.40 -0.76 4.28
C GLY A 93 -19.50 -1.42 2.89
N LYS A 94 -18.58 -2.32 2.54
CA LYS A 94 -18.59 -3.05 1.26
C LYS A 94 -18.80 -4.54 1.48
N LYS A 95 -19.34 -5.23 0.46
CA LYS A 95 -19.35 -6.70 0.45
C LYS A 95 -17.90 -7.17 0.31
N CYS A 96 -17.39 -7.82 1.34
CA CYS A 96 -16.01 -8.28 1.42
C CYS A 96 -15.96 -9.79 1.59
N ILE A 97 -15.07 -10.45 0.85
CA ILE A 97 -14.71 -11.84 1.04
C ILE A 97 -13.27 -11.89 1.53
N ALA A 98 -13.05 -12.46 2.70
CA ALA A 98 -11.72 -12.61 3.28
C ALA A 98 -11.29 -14.08 3.25
N VAL A 99 -10.09 -14.34 2.77
CA VAL A 99 -9.49 -15.68 2.74
C VAL A 99 -8.44 -15.76 3.83
N ALA A 100 -8.67 -16.64 4.81
CA ALA A 100 -7.76 -16.90 5.91
C ALA A 100 -7.29 -18.37 5.89
N GLY A 101 -6.15 -18.65 6.48
CA GLY A 101 -5.61 -20.01 6.57
C GLY A 101 -4.09 -19.99 6.73
N THR A 102 -3.51 -21.13 7.10
CA THR A 102 -2.06 -21.30 7.20
C THR A 102 -1.41 -21.38 5.82
N HIS A 103 -2.02 -22.08 4.87
CA HIS A 103 -1.56 -22.28 3.50
C HIS A 103 -2.65 -21.96 2.48
N GLY A 104 -2.26 -21.74 1.23
CA GLY A 104 -3.18 -21.60 0.10
C GLY A 104 -3.94 -20.27 0.01
N LYS A 105 -3.74 -19.31 0.93
CA LYS A 105 -4.44 -18.01 0.93
C LYS A 105 -4.34 -17.28 -0.41
N THR A 106 -3.10 -17.12 -0.89
CA THR A 106 -2.82 -16.41 -2.14
C THR A 106 -3.48 -17.10 -3.33
N SER A 107 -3.29 -18.42 -3.48
CA SER A 107 -3.87 -19.20 -4.58
C SER A 107 -5.40 -19.14 -4.57
N THR A 108 -6.03 -19.31 -3.41
CA THR A 108 -7.49 -19.23 -3.26
C THR A 108 -8.00 -17.82 -3.58
N SER A 109 -7.32 -16.78 -3.13
CA SER A 109 -7.72 -15.39 -3.40
C SER A 109 -7.61 -15.05 -4.89
N VAL A 110 -6.53 -15.51 -5.55
CA VAL A 110 -6.35 -15.31 -7.00
C VAL A 110 -7.42 -16.04 -7.80
N LEU A 111 -7.68 -17.30 -7.49
CA LEU A 111 -8.70 -18.10 -8.16
C LEU A 111 -10.10 -17.50 -7.98
N LEU A 112 -10.44 -17.11 -6.76
CA LEU A 112 -11.72 -16.45 -6.47
C LEU A 112 -11.87 -15.13 -7.23
N SER A 113 -10.78 -14.33 -7.26
CA SER A 113 -10.78 -13.08 -8.01
C SER A 113 -11.00 -13.31 -9.50
N HIS A 114 -10.35 -14.32 -10.08
CA HIS A 114 -10.53 -14.71 -11.47
C HIS A 114 -11.99 -15.11 -11.77
N ILE A 115 -12.57 -16.01 -10.98
CA ILE A 115 -13.97 -16.46 -11.14
C ILE A 115 -14.94 -15.28 -11.07
N LEU A 116 -14.76 -14.37 -10.13
CA LEU A 116 -15.63 -13.20 -9.98
C LEU A 116 -15.51 -12.24 -11.17
N LEU A 117 -14.30 -12.01 -11.69
CA LEU A 117 -14.08 -11.19 -12.87
C LEU A 117 -14.71 -11.80 -14.12
N GLU A 118 -14.50 -13.10 -14.36
CA GLU A 118 -15.10 -13.83 -15.48
C GLU A 118 -16.64 -13.85 -15.41
N SER A 119 -17.21 -13.82 -14.21
CA SER A 119 -18.66 -13.68 -14.01
C SER A 119 -19.18 -12.25 -14.20
N GLY A 120 -18.36 -11.32 -14.68
CA GLY A 120 -18.74 -9.92 -14.92
C GLY A 120 -18.84 -9.05 -13.68
N LYS A 121 -18.35 -9.50 -12.52
CA LYS A 121 -18.36 -8.70 -11.29
C LYS A 121 -17.25 -7.67 -11.28
N LYS A 122 -17.58 -6.44 -10.92
CA LYS A 122 -16.56 -5.40 -10.63
C LYS A 122 -16.03 -5.63 -9.22
N ILE A 123 -14.78 -6.00 -9.10
CA ILE A 123 -14.11 -6.27 -7.82
C ILE A 123 -12.83 -5.46 -7.65
N THR A 124 -12.42 -5.31 -6.41
CA THR A 124 -11.06 -4.92 -6.02
C THR A 124 -10.47 -6.06 -5.20
N SER A 125 -9.32 -6.56 -5.59
CA SER A 125 -8.65 -7.67 -4.91
C SER A 125 -7.30 -7.20 -4.34
N PHE A 126 -7.06 -7.54 -3.08
CA PHE A 126 -5.78 -7.32 -2.41
C PHE A 126 -5.17 -8.69 -2.10
N VAL A 127 -4.25 -9.10 -2.95
CA VAL A 127 -3.50 -10.35 -2.79
C VAL A 127 -2.09 -10.02 -2.33
N GLY A 128 -1.60 -10.71 -1.32
CA GLY A 128 -0.28 -10.46 -0.73
C GLY A 128 0.39 -11.73 -0.28
#